data_f30484109548b8d8619d42cc64ceab1c
#
_entry.id   f30484109548b8d8619d42cc64ceab1c
#
_cell.length_a   1.000
_cell.length_b   1.000
_cell.length_c   1.000
_cell.angle_alpha   90.00
_cell.angle_beta   90.00
_cell.angle_gamma   90.00
#
_symmetry.space_group_name_H-M   'P 1'
#
loop_
_entity.id
_entity.type
_entity.pdbx_description
1 polymer ?
#
loop_
_entity_poly.entity_id
_entity_poly.type
_entity_poly.pdbx_seq_one_letter_code
_entity_poly.pdbx_strand_id
1 'polypeptide(L)'
;MRRAHRLRRPEHFRRVRREGRVFTSRWLLLSVAPARRQTLRCGFVVGRQIGGAVQRNRARRRIREAVRLLLPTLSPGYDLVFTVRTPEVIDAPFSQLQNDIVSLLRQAGLLPTPVDEIQISASHTSNPQHERGSQ
;
A
#
# COMPACT_ATOMS: atom_id res chain seq x y z
N MET A 1 -1.45 -12.38 8.36
CA MET A 1 -2.09 -12.32 7.04
C MET A 1 -2.34 -13.72 6.54
N ARG A 2 -3.54 -13.98 6.09
CA ARG A 2 -3.89 -15.30 5.63
C ARG A 2 -3.16 -15.66 4.35
N ARG A 3 -2.95 -16.96 4.19
CA ARG A 3 -2.24 -17.48 3.04
C ARG A 3 -2.86 -17.05 1.71
N ALA A 4 -4.19 -17.01 1.65
CA ALA A 4 -4.90 -16.62 0.44
C ALA A 4 -4.64 -15.18 0.04
N HIS A 5 -4.17 -14.35 0.95
CA HIS A 5 -3.92 -12.95 0.67
C HIS A 5 -2.45 -12.65 0.39
N ARG A 6 -1.62 -13.68 0.21
CA ARG A 6 -0.20 -13.47 -0.04
C ARG A 6 0.19 -13.85 -1.46
N LEU A 7 0.92 -12.95 -2.10
CA LEU A 7 1.62 -13.28 -3.33
C LEU A 7 2.87 -14.06 -2.95
N ARG A 8 3.11 -15.17 -3.61
CA ARG A 8 4.22 -16.03 -3.24
C ARG A 8 5.14 -16.45 -4.38
N ARG A 9 4.63 -16.48 -5.61
CA ARG A 9 5.44 -16.94 -6.74
C ARG A 9 6.18 -15.78 -7.39
N PRO A 10 7.45 -15.97 -7.77
CA PRO A 10 8.21 -14.89 -8.40
C PRO A 10 7.55 -14.32 -9.64
N GLU A 11 6.90 -15.16 -10.45
CA GLU A 11 6.25 -14.66 -11.65
C GLU A 11 5.09 -13.72 -11.34
N HIS A 12 4.41 -13.92 -10.19
CA HIS A 12 3.34 -13.02 -9.81
C HIS A 12 3.89 -11.64 -9.45
N PHE A 13 5.01 -11.61 -8.73
CA PHE A 13 5.66 -10.34 -8.39
C PHE A 13 6.11 -9.61 -9.66
N ARG A 14 6.72 -10.35 -10.59
CA ARG A 14 7.20 -9.74 -11.84
C ARG A 14 6.04 -9.17 -12.65
N ARG A 15 4.92 -9.89 -12.73
CA ARG A 15 3.77 -9.43 -13.47
C ARG A 15 3.23 -8.13 -12.89
N VAL A 16 3.07 -8.07 -11.56
CA VAL A 16 2.52 -6.89 -10.92
C VAL A 16 3.45 -5.70 -11.13
N ARG A 17 4.76 -5.92 -11.03
CA ARG A 17 5.72 -4.83 -11.20
C ARG A 17 5.82 -4.37 -12.64
N ARG A 18 5.59 -5.26 -13.60
CA ARG A 18 5.66 -4.93 -15.02
C ARG A 18 4.37 -4.27 -15.51
N GLU A 19 3.23 -4.77 -15.09
CA GLU A 19 1.94 -4.33 -15.61
C GLU A 19 1.21 -3.34 -14.72
N GLY A 20 1.60 -3.26 -13.48
CA GLY A 20 0.88 -2.47 -12.51
C GLY A 20 1.18 -1.00 -12.56
N ARG A 21 0.28 -0.22 -11.98
CA ARG A 21 0.54 1.20 -11.75
C ARG A 21 1.42 1.33 -10.51
N VAL A 22 2.26 2.36 -10.47
CA VAL A 22 3.25 2.53 -9.42
C VAL A 22 2.99 3.83 -8.66
N PHE A 23 3.02 3.72 -7.34
CA PHE A 23 2.88 4.85 -6.44
C PHE A 23 4.06 4.84 -5.48
N THR A 24 4.61 5.99 -5.17
CA THR A 24 5.85 6.08 -4.41
C THR A 24 5.67 6.98 -3.19
N SER A 25 6.20 6.55 -2.07
CA SER A 25 6.32 7.38 -0.88
C SER A 25 7.80 7.45 -0.50
N ARG A 26 8.09 8.13 0.61
CA ARG A 26 9.48 8.23 1.04
C ARG A 26 10.08 6.88 1.42
N TRP A 27 9.27 5.97 1.92
CA TRP A 27 9.74 4.68 2.43
C TRP A 27 9.44 3.51 1.52
N LEU A 28 8.38 3.60 0.73
CA LEU A 28 7.84 2.45 0.01
C LEU A 28 7.49 2.79 -1.42
N LEU A 29 7.46 1.74 -2.22
CA LEU A 29 6.93 1.82 -3.57
C LEU A 29 5.82 0.77 -3.65
N LEU A 30 4.65 1.19 -4.12
CA LEU A 30 3.51 0.29 -4.26
C LEU A 30 3.20 0.07 -5.73
N SER A 31 3.18 -1.20 -6.15
CA SER A 31 2.75 -1.57 -7.50
C SER A 31 1.39 -2.25 -7.37
N VAL A 32 0.43 -1.85 -8.21
CA VAL A 32 -0.94 -2.33 -8.16
C VAL A 32 -1.35 -2.82 -9.54
N ALA A 33 -1.76 -4.06 -9.66
CA ALA A 33 -2.26 -4.60 -10.92
C ALA A 33 -3.61 -5.27 -10.70
N PRO A 34 -4.52 -5.18 -11.67
CA PRO A 34 -5.79 -5.89 -11.54
C PRO A 34 -5.56 -7.40 -11.52
N ALA A 35 -6.38 -8.10 -10.78
CA ALA A 35 -6.35 -9.54 -10.73
C ALA A 35 -7.68 -10.09 -11.20
N ARG A 36 -7.66 -11.31 -11.73
CA ARG A 36 -8.90 -11.92 -12.22
C ARG A 36 -9.77 -12.45 -11.10
N ARG A 37 -9.20 -12.55 -9.90
CA ARG A 37 -9.93 -13.06 -8.75
C ARG A 37 -10.64 -11.96 -8.03
N GLN A 38 -11.62 -12.35 -7.21
CA GLN A 38 -12.31 -11.40 -6.37
C GLN A 38 -11.55 -11.10 -5.09
N THR A 39 -10.44 -11.79 -4.86
CA THR A 39 -9.65 -11.57 -3.66
C THR A 39 -8.52 -10.58 -3.94
N LEU A 40 -7.94 -10.08 -2.87
CA LEU A 40 -6.79 -9.18 -2.94
C LEU A 40 -5.59 -9.91 -2.39
N ARG A 41 -4.47 -9.84 -3.10
CA ARG A 41 -3.23 -10.47 -2.65
C ARG A 41 -2.13 -9.42 -2.55
N CYS A 42 -1.26 -9.60 -1.55
CA CYS A 42 -0.16 -8.67 -1.32
C CYS A 42 1.17 -9.41 -1.28
N GLY A 43 2.19 -8.79 -1.84
CA GLY A 43 3.56 -9.27 -1.75
C GLY A 43 4.44 -8.16 -1.19
N PHE A 44 5.55 -8.58 -0.58
CA PHE A 44 6.46 -7.64 0.07
C PHE A 44 7.88 -7.93 -0.39
N VAL A 45 8.55 -6.93 -0.94
CA VAL A 45 9.91 -7.06 -1.46
C VAL A 45 10.84 -6.21 -0.62
N VAL A 46 11.87 -6.84 -0.07
CA VAL A 46 12.89 -6.13 0.70
C VAL A 46 14.24 -6.56 0.14
N GLY A 47 14.90 -5.65 -0.55
CA GLY A 47 16.16 -5.95 -1.20
C GLY A 47 17.32 -6.01 -0.23
N ARG A 48 18.43 -6.56 -0.72
CA ARG A 48 19.63 -6.74 0.11
C ARG A 48 20.23 -5.41 0.58
N GLN A 49 19.98 -4.34 -0.14
CA GLN A 49 20.50 -3.02 0.22
C GLN A 49 19.88 -2.51 1.51
N ILE A 50 18.78 -3.12 1.96
CA ILE A 50 18.12 -2.68 3.20
C ILE A 50 18.89 -3.19 4.42
N GLY A 51 19.56 -4.32 4.30
CA GLY A 51 20.33 -4.87 5.41
C GLY A 51 20.42 -6.37 5.31
N GLY A 52 20.87 -6.99 6.38
CA GLY A 52 20.99 -8.45 6.46
C GLY A 52 19.63 -9.13 6.62
N ALA A 53 19.66 -10.44 6.72
CA ALA A 53 18.42 -11.23 6.77
C ALA A 53 17.52 -10.84 7.92
N VAL A 54 18.09 -10.56 9.09
CA VAL A 54 17.29 -10.20 10.26
C VAL A 54 16.57 -8.87 10.03
N GLN A 55 17.30 -7.89 9.52
CA GLN A 55 16.73 -6.58 9.25
C GLN A 55 15.65 -6.65 8.15
N ARG A 56 15.91 -7.42 7.11
CA ARG A 56 14.94 -7.57 6.03
C ARG A 56 13.67 -8.27 6.50
N ASN A 57 13.82 -9.29 7.35
CA ASN A 57 12.65 -9.96 7.90
C ASN A 57 11.85 -9.04 8.81
N ARG A 58 12.54 -8.21 9.59
CA ARG A 58 11.87 -7.26 10.47
C ARG A 58 11.09 -6.24 9.66
N ALA A 59 11.69 -5.68 8.61
CA ALA A 59 11.01 -4.74 7.73
C ALA A 59 9.77 -5.39 7.13
N ARG A 60 9.91 -6.61 6.61
CA ARG A 60 8.80 -7.31 5.98
C ARG A 60 7.65 -7.55 6.94
N ARG A 61 7.97 -7.95 8.17
CA ARG A 61 6.92 -8.20 9.17
C ARG A 61 6.19 -6.92 9.56
N ARG A 62 6.92 -5.82 9.67
CA ARG A 62 6.30 -4.53 10.02
C ARG A 62 5.32 -4.08 8.96
N ILE A 63 5.73 -4.16 7.69
CA ILE A 63 4.85 -3.76 6.59
C ILE A 63 3.65 -4.69 6.51
N ARG A 64 3.89 -5.98 6.64
CA ARG A 64 2.81 -6.97 6.59
C ARG A 64 1.77 -6.70 7.66
N GLU A 65 2.23 -6.39 8.87
CA GLU A 65 1.29 -6.11 9.95
C GLU A 65 0.46 -4.86 9.69
N ALA A 66 1.11 -3.81 9.18
CA ALA A 66 0.40 -2.58 8.86
C ALA A 66 -0.66 -2.81 7.78
N VAL A 67 -0.33 -3.61 6.77
CA VAL A 67 -1.27 -3.91 5.69
C VAL A 67 -2.39 -4.83 6.18
N ARG A 68 -2.04 -5.81 7.02
CA ARG A 68 -3.04 -6.75 7.54
C ARG A 68 -4.19 -6.03 8.23
N LEU A 69 -3.87 -4.99 8.97
CA LEU A 69 -4.89 -4.24 9.69
C LEU A 69 -5.84 -3.49 8.75
N LEU A 70 -5.41 -3.24 7.53
CA LEU A 70 -6.20 -2.50 6.55
C LEU A 70 -6.94 -3.40 5.57
N LEU A 71 -6.58 -4.69 5.51
CA LEU A 71 -7.14 -5.59 4.49
C LEU A 71 -8.65 -5.58 4.39
N PRO A 72 -9.41 -5.61 5.51
CA PRO A 72 -10.86 -5.65 5.41
C PRO A 72 -11.48 -4.45 4.73
N THR A 73 -10.75 -3.34 4.65
CA THR A 73 -11.27 -2.11 4.06
C THR A 73 -10.82 -1.89 2.63
N LEU A 74 -9.96 -2.76 2.10
CA LEU A 74 -9.41 -2.58 0.76
C LEU A 74 -10.32 -3.16 -0.30
N SER A 75 -10.34 -2.51 -1.47
CA SER A 75 -11.10 -2.99 -2.61
C SER A 75 -10.50 -4.31 -3.10
N PRO A 76 -11.32 -5.33 -3.34
CA PRO A 76 -10.80 -6.63 -3.81
C PRO A 76 -10.48 -6.60 -5.30
N GLY A 77 -9.89 -7.68 -5.78
CA GLY A 77 -9.64 -7.84 -7.20
C GLY A 77 -8.32 -7.26 -7.69
N TYR A 78 -7.36 -7.07 -6.78
CA TYR A 78 -6.05 -6.52 -7.13
C TYR A 78 -4.93 -7.34 -6.53
N ASP A 79 -3.78 -7.29 -7.19
CA ASP A 79 -2.53 -7.80 -6.65
C ASP A 79 -1.64 -6.60 -6.37
N LEU A 80 -1.10 -6.55 -5.16
CA LEU A 80 -0.27 -5.46 -4.68
C LEU A 80 1.12 -5.95 -4.36
N VAL A 81 2.13 -5.14 -4.69
CA VAL A 81 3.50 -5.41 -4.25
C VAL A 81 4.05 -4.16 -3.60
N PHE A 82 4.42 -4.28 -2.33
CA PHE A 82 5.10 -3.21 -1.60
C PHE A 82 6.59 -3.49 -1.63
N THR A 83 7.37 -2.53 -2.12
CA THR A 83 8.82 -2.63 -2.15
C THR A 83 9.41 -1.62 -1.17
N VAL A 84 10.28 -2.07 -0.30
CA VAL A 84 10.93 -1.21 0.68
C VAL A 84 12.05 -0.45 -0.01
N ARG A 85 12.05 0.86 0.14
CA ARG A 85 13.03 1.74 -0.51
C ARG A 85 14.21 2.10 0.39
N THR A 86 14.02 2.06 1.69
CA THR A 86 15.04 2.54 2.62
C THR A 86 14.98 1.76 3.93
N PRO A 87 16.13 1.57 4.60
CA PRO A 87 16.16 0.89 5.89
C PRO A 87 15.40 1.59 7.01
N GLU A 88 15.02 2.84 6.80
CA GLU A 88 14.25 3.58 7.82
C GLU A 88 12.99 2.85 8.24
N VAL A 89 12.44 2.04 7.35
CA VAL A 89 11.24 1.26 7.66
C VAL A 89 11.41 0.38 8.89
N ILE A 90 12.63 -0.06 9.14
CA ILE A 90 12.89 -0.99 10.25
C ILE A 90 12.61 -0.34 11.59
N ASP A 91 12.91 0.93 11.74
CA ASP A 91 12.81 1.62 13.02
C ASP A 91 11.80 2.76 13.07
N ALA A 92 11.16 3.07 11.96
CA ALA A 92 10.17 4.15 11.93
C ALA A 92 9.02 3.85 12.91
N PRO A 93 8.45 4.86 13.54
CA PRO A 93 7.28 4.64 14.39
C PRO A 93 6.18 3.94 13.58
N PHE A 94 5.56 2.95 14.19
CA PHE A 94 4.57 2.14 13.47
C PHE A 94 3.43 2.97 12.93
N SER A 95 2.98 3.97 13.70
CA SER A 95 1.89 4.84 13.25
C SER A 95 2.26 5.61 11.99
N GLN A 96 3.50 6.05 11.88
CA GLN A 96 3.94 6.77 10.69
C GLN A 96 4.05 5.83 9.50
N LEU A 97 4.54 4.62 9.73
CA LEU A 97 4.61 3.61 8.67
C LEU A 97 3.21 3.29 8.17
N GLN A 98 2.26 3.12 9.08
CA GLN A 98 0.89 2.83 8.69
C GLN A 98 0.26 3.99 7.93
N ASN A 99 0.51 5.23 8.35
CA ASN A 99 0.02 6.40 7.64
C ASN A 99 0.58 6.47 6.23
N ASP A 100 1.84 6.10 6.06
CA ASP A 100 2.48 6.09 4.76
C ASP A 100 1.81 5.07 3.83
N ILE A 101 1.52 3.89 4.35
CA ILE A 101 0.84 2.84 3.59
C ILE A 101 -0.59 3.27 3.24
N VAL A 102 -1.30 3.88 4.18
CA VAL A 102 -2.66 4.39 3.93
C VAL A 102 -2.63 5.41 2.80
N SER A 103 -1.66 6.31 2.83
CA SER A 103 -1.53 7.32 1.78
C SER A 103 -1.34 6.69 0.41
N LEU A 104 -0.47 5.68 0.32
CA LEU A 104 -0.25 4.99 -0.95
C LEU A 104 -1.51 4.29 -1.44
N LEU A 105 -2.23 3.64 -0.54
CA LEU A 105 -3.46 2.92 -0.92
C LEU A 105 -4.55 3.88 -1.36
N ARG A 106 -4.62 5.07 -0.76
CA ARG A 106 -5.57 6.08 -1.20
C ARG A 106 -5.20 6.61 -2.58
N GLN A 107 -3.93 6.84 -2.83
CA GLN A 107 -3.48 7.29 -4.14
C GLN A 107 -3.83 6.26 -5.21
N ALA A 108 -3.77 4.99 -4.85
CA ALA A 108 -4.08 3.90 -5.78
C ALA A 108 -5.58 3.68 -5.94
N GLY A 109 -6.41 4.34 -5.14
CA GLY A 109 -7.86 4.18 -5.23
C GLY A 109 -8.38 2.94 -4.53
N LEU A 110 -7.59 2.33 -3.64
CA LEU A 110 -7.98 1.10 -2.96
C LEU A 110 -8.58 1.33 -1.58
N LEU A 111 -8.38 2.53 -1.05
CA LEU A 111 -9.02 2.97 0.18
C LEU A 111 -9.81 4.23 -0.12
N PRO A 112 -10.98 4.38 0.47
CA PRO A 112 -11.73 5.63 0.26
C PRO A 112 -10.96 6.79 0.86
N THR A 113 -11.08 7.94 0.23
CA THR A 113 -10.54 9.15 0.82
C THR A 113 -11.35 9.45 2.08
N PRO A 114 -10.81 10.17 3.03
CA PRO A 114 -11.55 10.49 4.26
C PRO A 114 -12.61 11.54 3.97
N VAL A 115 -13.65 11.10 3.29
CA VAL A 115 -14.72 11.99 2.88
C VAL A 115 -15.41 12.62 4.07
N ASP A 116 -15.52 11.88 5.13
CA ASP A 116 -16.15 12.43 6.32
C ASP A 116 -15.46 13.68 6.78
N GLU A 117 -14.18 13.68 6.70
CA GLU A 117 -13.40 14.83 7.13
C GLU A 117 -13.59 15.99 6.21
N ILE A 118 -13.88 15.70 4.95
CA ILE A 118 -14.06 16.71 3.94
C ILE A 118 -15.48 17.20 3.89
N GLN A 119 -16.41 16.29 3.92
CA GLN A 119 -17.80 16.65 3.79
C GLN A 119 -18.31 17.46 4.89
N ILE A 120 -17.85 17.18 6.00
CA ILE A 120 -18.26 17.95 7.13
C ILE A 120 -17.95 19.37 6.89
N SER A 121 -16.91 19.54 6.23
CA SER A 121 -16.59 20.85 5.81
C SER A 121 -17.34 21.14 4.56
N ALA A 122 -18.03 20.63 4.03
CA ALA A 122 -18.43 20.82 2.81
C ALA A 122 -19.15 21.21 2.31
N SER A 123 -18.71 20.80 2.58
CA SER A 123 -19.06 20.95 2.05
C SER A 123 -18.72 21.18 1.32
N HIS A 124 -18.27 21.06 1.21
CA HIS A 124 -17.91 21.00 0.92
C HIS A 124 -17.49 21.03 -0.07
N THR A 125 -17.18 21.63 -0.30
CA THR A 125 -17.06 21.59 -0.88
C THR A 125 -16.75 21.57 -1.82
N SER A 126 -16.47 22.02 -2.07
CA SER A 126 -16.37 21.91 -2.58
C SER A 126 -15.73 21.80 -3.32
N ASN A 127 -15.44 22.10 -3.42
CA ASN A 127 -15.02 21.84 -3.67
C ASN A 127 -14.38 21.74 -4.45
N PRO A 128 -13.97 22.50 -4.75
CA PRO A 128 -13.59 22.43 -4.95
C PRO A 128 -12.99 22.11 -5.50
N GLN A 129 -12.54 22.29 -5.49
CA GLN A 129 -12.25 21.86 -5.33
C GLN A 129 -11.99 21.38 -5.88
N HIS A 130 -11.72 21.85 -6.04
CA HIS A 130 -11.73 21.20 -5.97
C HIS A 130 -11.55 20.86 -6.65
N GLU A 131 -11.09 21.62 -6.79
CA GLU A 131 -11.26 21.23 -6.69
C GLU A 131 -11.16 20.77 -7.34
N ARG A 132 -11.00 20.99 -7.49
CA ARG A 132 -11.18 20.50 -7.52
C ARG A 132 -11.11 20.05 -7.85
N GLY A 133 -10.60 21.05 -8.07
CA GLY A 133 -10.90 20.72 -7.66
C GLY A 133 -10.77 20.23 -7.91
N SER A 134 -10.33 20.70 -7.78
CA SER A 134 -10.67 20.30 -7.42
C SER A 134 -10.55 19.71 -7.55
N GLN A 135 -10.32 19.88 -7.24
CA GLN A 135 -10.64 19.38 -6.73
C GLN A 135 -10.63 18.86 -6.70
#